data_d073473fba6a24e653eb86c0414e5cce
#
_entry.id   d073473fba6a24e653eb86c0414e5cce
#
_cell.length_a   1.000
_cell.length_b   1.000
_cell.length_c   1.000
_cell.angle_alpha   90.00
_cell.angle_beta   90.00
_cell.angle_gamma   90.00
#
_symmetry.space_group_name_H-M   'P 1'
#
loop_
_entity.id
_entity.type
_entity.pdbx_description
1 polymer ?
#
loop_
_entity_poly.entity_id
_entity_poly.type
_entity_poly.pdbx_seq_one_letter_code
_entity_poly.pdbx_strand_id
1 'polypeptide(L)'
;MTEQTEITYGRIRDGFTAVHHEIFDVYHPIIGDKATLYYLYLLRKRNNKRDSPDKGRAWDGRIGVTDKFNFGRATLVALDAILVAAGLVEIEHRPSGRGKPKIYYVVHEPLEKAEFDAKEAEITGRIMEAVASNREVAAYLGKEFKRKYGL
;
A
#
# COMPACT_ATOMS: atom_id res chain seq x y z
N MET A 1 15.20 35.78 12.52
CA MET A 1 15.44 34.52 13.27
C MET A 1 14.58 33.41 12.69
N THR A 2 15.21 32.31 12.31
CA THR A 2 14.48 31.12 11.91
C THR A 2 14.06 30.34 13.13
N GLU A 3 12.76 30.01 13.19
CA GLU A 3 12.24 29.12 14.22
C GLU A 3 12.86 27.71 14.04
N GLN A 4 13.38 27.15 15.13
CA GLN A 4 13.82 25.75 15.13
C GLN A 4 12.70 24.89 15.71
N THR A 5 12.30 23.88 14.94
CA THR A 5 11.30 22.91 15.36
C THR A 5 11.98 21.59 15.72
N GLU A 6 11.75 21.09 16.90
CA GLU A 6 12.28 19.82 17.34
C GLU A 6 11.16 18.82 17.60
N ILE A 7 11.45 17.57 17.32
CA ILE A 7 10.57 16.45 17.69
C ILE A 7 11.06 15.88 19.00
N THR A 8 10.21 15.93 20.02
CA THR A 8 10.53 15.45 21.36
C THR A 8 9.66 14.25 21.73
N TYR A 9 9.93 13.68 22.91
CA TYR A 9 9.18 12.53 23.39
C TYR A 9 7.75 12.91 23.75
N GLY A 10 6.80 12.13 23.25
CA GLY A 10 5.41 12.18 23.68
C GLY A 10 5.07 10.95 24.51
N ARG A 11 3.78 10.71 24.67
CA ARG A 11 3.27 9.51 25.35
C ARG A 11 3.48 8.29 24.47
N ILE A 12 3.99 7.22 25.06
CA ILE A 12 4.22 5.93 24.38
C ILE A 12 3.33 4.87 25.01
N ARG A 13 2.70 4.04 24.19
CA ARG A 13 1.83 2.95 24.65
C ARG A 13 1.89 1.75 23.69
N ASP A 14 1.41 0.58 24.15
CA ASP A 14 1.21 -0.60 23.34
C ASP A 14 0.00 -0.45 22.41
N GLY A 15 -0.21 -1.40 21.54
CA GLY A 15 -1.32 -1.38 20.58
C GLY A 15 -1.02 -0.55 19.36
N PHE A 16 0.08 -0.86 18.68
CA PHE A 16 0.54 -0.14 17.50
C PHE A 16 0.83 -1.12 16.35
N THR A 17 0.93 -0.57 15.16
CA THR A 17 1.39 -1.28 13.97
C THR A 17 2.80 -0.78 13.62
N ALA A 18 3.75 -1.70 13.53
CA ALA A 18 5.12 -1.35 13.14
C ALA A 18 5.17 -1.01 11.65
N VAL A 19 5.81 0.10 11.32
CA VAL A 19 5.96 0.57 9.95
C VAL A 19 7.45 0.76 9.66
N HIS A 20 7.95 0.05 8.65
CA HIS A 20 9.34 0.20 8.25
C HIS A 20 9.58 1.57 7.60
N HIS A 21 10.76 2.14 7.82
CA HIS A 21 11.13 3.45 7.30
C HIS A 21 11.01 3.53 5.78
N GLU A 22 11.30 2.44 5.06
CA GLU A 22 11.25 2.38 3.60
C GLU A 22 9.87 2.76 3.03
N ILE A 23 8.81 2.57 3.80
CA ILE A 23 7.46 2.96 3.36
C ILE A 23 7.43 4.47 3.06
N PHE A 24 8.00 5.29 3.93
CA PHE A 24 8.02 6.74 3.73
C PHE A 24 9.20 7.19 2.87
N ASP A 25 10.35 6.57 3.03
CA ASP A 25 11.58 7.02 2.38
C ASP A 25 11.71 6.55 0.94
N VAL A 26 11.16 5.38 0.61
CA VAL A 26 11.34 4.72 -0.68
C VAL A 26 10.03 4.58 -1.45
N TYR A 27 9.00 4.03 -0.81
CA TYR A 27 7.74 3.70 -1.50
C TYR A 27 6.80 4.90 -1.66
N HIS A 28 6.60 5.68 -0.61
CA HIS A 28 5.67 6.81 -0.64
C HIS A 28 5.95 7.81 -1.79
N PRO A 29 7.21 8.19 -2.09
CA PRO A 29 7.48 9.07 -3.22
C PRO A 29 7.00 8.54 -4.56
N ILE A 30 6.83 7.23 -4.67
CA ILE A 30 6.39 6.53 -5.88
C ILE A 30 4.88 6.33 -5.88
N ILE A 31 4.34 5.73 -4.81
CA ILE A 31 2.95 5.29 -4.76
C ILE A 31 1.96 6.38 -4.36
N GLY A 32 2.43 7.44 -3.70
CA GLY A 32 1.62 8.58 -3.32
C GLY A 32 0.89 8.42 -2.00
N ASP A 33 0.20 9.47 -1.59
CA ASP A 33 -0.42 9.59 -0.27
C ASP A 33 -1.53 8.58 -0.02
N LYS A 34 -2.47 8.46 -0.95
CA LYS A 34 -3.64 7.59 -0.76
C LYS A 34 -3.26 6.11 -0.73
N ALA A 35 -2.36 5.69 -1.62
CA ALA A 35 -1.90 4.30 -1.63
C ALA A 35 -1.11 3.98 -0.37
N THR A 36 -0.30 4.92 0.13
CA THR A 36 0.43 4.75 1.38
C THR A 36 -0.54 4.59 2.56
N LEU A 37 -1.54 5.46 2.67
CA LEU A 37 -2.54 5.39 3.73
C LEU A 37 -3.30 4.06 3.69
N TYR A 38 -3.72 3.65 2.51
CA TYR A 38 -4.42 2.38 2.30
C TYR A 38 -3.55 1.18 2.69
N TYR A 39 -2.28 1.19 2.30
CA TYR A 39 -1.33 0.14 2.68
C TYR A 39 -1.15 0.07 4.22
N LEU A 40 -1.02 1.20 4.89
CA LEU A 40 -0.89 1.24 6.35
C LEU A 40 -2.12 0.64 7.04
N TYR A 41 -3.31 0.91 6.50
CA TYR A 41 -4.54 0.31 7.01
C TYR A 41 -4.55 -1.22 6.82
N LEU A 42 -4.10 -1.70 5.66
CA LEU A 42 -3.99 -3.14 5.42
C LEU A 42 -2.99 -3.80 6.36
N LEU A 43 -1.87 -3.14 6.65
CA LEU A 43 -0.92 -3.62 7.66
C LEU A 43 -1.59 -3.77 9.03
N ARG A 44 -2.42 -2.79 9.41
CA ARG A 44 -3.15 -2.83 10.67
C ARG A 44 -4.11 -4.01 10.73
N LYS A 45 -4.73 -4.36 9.62
CA LYS A 45 -5.72 -5.44 9.52
C LYS A 45 -5.11 -6.80 9.20
N ARG A 46 -3.83 -6.83 8.89
CA ARG A 46 -3.12 -8.07 8.56
C ARG A 46 -3.13 -9.05 9.74
N ASN A 47 -3.38 -10.33 9.45
CA ASN A 47 -3.26 -11.38 10.42
C ASN A 47 -1.79 -11.73 10.65
N ASN A 48 -1.30 -11.46 11.87
CA ASN A 48 0.09 -11.69 12.24
C ASN A 48 0.29 -12.90 13.16
N LYS A 49 -0.76 -13.70 13.39
CA LYS A 49 -0.65 -14.92 14.22
C LYS A 49 0.29 -15.92 13.55
N ARG A 50 1.38 -16.28 14.26
CA ARG A 50 2.47 -17.09 13.74
C ARG A 50 2.00 -18.43 13.16
N ASP A 51 1.04 -19.10 13.83
CA ASP A 51 0.57 -20.42 13.47
C ASP A 51 -0.71 -20.42 12.62
N SER A 52 -1.16 -19.24 12.20
CA SER A 52 -2.36 -19.15 11.38
C SER A 52 -2.03 -19.41 9.91
N PRO A 53 -2.86 -20.22 9.20
CA PRO A 53 -2.70 -20.37 7.75
C PRO A 53 -2.96 -19.06 7.00
N ASP A 54 -3.61 -18.09 7.65
CA ASP A 54 -3.91 -16.78 7.07
C ASP A 54 -2.93 -15.68 7.48
N LYS A 55 -1.78 -16.05 8.04
CA LYS A 55 -0.76 -15.09 8.40
C LYS A 55 -0.37 -14.21 7.19
N GLY A 56 -0.32 -12.92 7.41
CA GLY A 56 0.00 -11.94 6.37
C GLY A 56 -1.19 -11.52 5.52
N ARG A 57 -2.39 -12.10 5.73
CA ARG A 57 -3.60 -11.76 4.97
C ARG A 57 -4.51 -10.82 5.75
N ALA A 58 -5.12 -9.89 5.03
CA ALA A 58 -6.15 -9.00 5.56
C ALA A 58 -7.45 -9.25 4.81
N TRP A 59 -8.56 -9.34 5.53
CA TRP A 59 -9.86 -9.63 4.90
C TRP A 59 -10.99 -8.69 5.30
N ASP A 60 -10.67 -7.54 5.85
CA ASP A 60 -11.68 -6.55 6.22
C ASP A 60 -12.36 -5.90 4.99
N GLY A 61 -11.87 -6.23 3.83
CA GLY A 61 -12.51 -6.00 2.55
C GLY A 61 -12.56 -4.55 2.10
N ARG A 62 -12.99 -4.39 0.85
CA ARG A 62 -13.11 -3.09 0.21
C ARG A 62 -14.18 -2.20 0.85
N ILE A 63 -15.23 -2.80 1.40
CA ILE A 63 -16.33 -2.07 2.05
C ILE A 63 -15.81 -1.32 3.28
N GLY A 64 -15.03 -1.97 4.13
CA GLY A 64 -14.45 -1.33 5.31
C GLY A 64 -13.55 -0.14 4.96
N VAL A 65 -12.76 -0.28 3.91
CA VAL A 65 -11.88 0.79 3.42
C VAL A 65 -12.70 1.95 2.85
N THR A 66 -13.70 1.66 2.04
CA THR A 66 -14.58 2.66 1.43
C THR A 66 -15.27 3.50 2.50
N ASP A 67 -15.82 2.84 3.51
CA ASP A 67 -16.52 3.52 4.60
C ASP A 67 -15.57 4.37 5.45
N LYS A 68 -14.38 3.85 5.74
CA LYS A 68 -13.44 4.51 6.63
C LYS A 68 -12.80 5.75 5.99
N PHE A 69 -12.38 5.64 4.74
CA PHE A 69 -11.57 6.68 4.09
C PHE A 69 -12.31 7.49 3.03
N ASN A 70 -13.57 7.18 2.83
CA ASN A 70 -14.38 7.82 1.79
C ASN A 70 -13.72 7.71 0.39
N PHE A 71 -13.07 6.58 0.13
CA PHE A 71 -12.54 6.27 -1.19
C PHE A 71 -13.66 5.69 -2.05
N GLY A 72 -13.85 6.22 -3.24
CA GLY A 72 -14.76 5.64 -4.20
C GLY A 72 -14.24 4.31 -4.76
N ARG A 73 -15.12 3.54 -5.39
CA ARG A 73 -14.75 2.23 -5.96
C ARG A 73 -13.64 2.34 -7.00
N ALA A 74 -13.73 3.32 -7.89
CA ALA A 74 -12.71 3.55 -8.91
C ALA A 74 -11.34 3.89 -8.28
N THR A 75 -11.35 4.66 -7.19
CA THR A 75 -10.14 4.98 -6.43
C THR A 75 -9.51 3.71 -5.87
N LEU A 76 -10.31 2.83 -5.25
CA LEU A 76 -9.79 1.58 -4.68
C LEU A 76 -9.20 0.67 -5.75
N VAL A 77 -9.83 0.56 -6.90
CA VAL A 77 -9.30 -0.24 -8.02
C VAL A 77 -7.93 0.28 -8.44
N ALA A 78 -7.78 1.61 -8.55
CA ALA A 78 -6.50 2.22 -8.90
C ALA A 78 -5.45 2.01 -7.81
N LEU A 79 -5.81 2.16 -6.53
CA LEU A 79 -4.89 1.96 -5.42
C LEU A 79 -4.46 0.50 -5.30
N ASP A 80 -5.37 -0.46 -5.51
CA ASP A 80 -5.03 -1.88 -5.57
C ASP A 80 -3.98 -2.14 -6.64
N ALA A 81 -4.18 -1.58 -7.84
CA ALA A 81 -3.24 -1.75 -8.94
C ALA A 81 -1.84 -1.20 -8.59
N ILE A 82 -1.79 -0.05 -7.92
CA ILE A 82 -0.53 0.56 -7.48
C ILE A 82 0.19 -0.33 -6.47
N LEU A 83 -0.52 -0.81 -5.45
CA LEU A 83 0.08 -1.63 -4.40
C LEU A 83 0.55 -2.99 -4.93
N VAL A 84 -0.21 -3.59 -5.84
CA VAL A 84 0.20 -4.85 -6.50
C VAL A 84 1.44 -4.62 -7.35
N ALA A 85 1.46 -3.56 -8.15
CA ALA A 85 2.61 -3.21 -9.00
C ALA A 85 3.88 -2.95 -8.17
N ALA A 86 3.73 -2.29 -7.02
CA ALA A 86 4.83 -2.03 -6.11
C ALA A 86 5.32 -3.27 -5.36
N GLY A 87 4.57 -4.38 -5.42
CA GLY A 87 4.94 -5.62 -4.71
C GLY A 87 4.60 -5.61 -3.23
N LEU A 88 3.78 -4.66 -2.79
CA LEU A 88 3.40 -4.54 -1.38
C LEU A 88 2.19 -5.40 -1.02
N VAL A 89 1.34 -5.74 -1.98
CA VAL A 89 0.22 -6.66 -1.75
C VAL A 89 0.04 -7.60 -2.93
N GLU A 90 -0.57 -8.75 -2.64
CA GLU A 90 -1.15 -9.64 -3.64
C GLU A 90 -2.63 -9.80 -3.31
N ILE A 91 -3.44 -9.98 -4.33
CA ILE A 91 -4.89 -10.15 -4.16
C ILE A 91 -5.26 -11.58 -4.47
N GLU A 92 -5.87 -12.27 -3.51
CA GLU A 92 -6.35 -13.64 -3.67
C GLU A 92 -7.87 -13.65 -3.70
N HIS A 93 -8.42 -14.41 -4.63
CA HIS A 93 -9.85 -14.70 -4.69
C HIS A 93 -10.08 -16.12 -4.19
N ARG A 94 -10.93 -16.29 -3.17
CA ARG A 94 -11.26 -17.61 -2.62
C ARG A 94 -12.75 -17.87 -2.74
N PRO A 95 -13.16 -19.09 -3.13
CA PRO A 95 -14.58 -19.44 -3.15
C PRO A 95 -15.18 -19.29 -1.75
N SER A 96 -16.34 -18.62 -1.65
CA SER A 96 -17.02 -18.41 -0.38
C SER A 96 -18.09 -19.48 -0.12
N GLY A 97 -18.36 -20.34 -1.09
CA GLY A 97 -19.45 -21.31 -1.03
C GLY A 97 -20.84 -20.71 -1.25
N ARG A 98 -20.95 -19.40 -1.36
CA ARG A 98 -22.22 -18.67 -1.51
C ARG A 98 -22.07 -17.50 -2.47
N GLY A 99 -22.05 -17.76 -3.78
CA GLY A 99 -22.02 -16.68 -4.76
C GLY A 99 -20.64 -16.10 -5.00
N LYS A 100 -20.44 -14.82 -4.73
CA LYS A 100 -19.18 -14.11 -5.05
C LYS A 100 -18.00 -14.60 -4.23
N PRO A 101 -16.80 -14.78 -4.85
CA PRO A 101 -15.59 -15.12 -4.11
C PRO A 101 -15.24 -14.05 -3.08
N LYS A 102 -14.66 -14.48 -1.98
CA LYS A 102 -14.05 -13.56 -1.02
C LYS A 102 -12.72 -13.07 -1.54
N ILE A 103 -12.44 -11.81 -1.31
CA ILE A 103 -11.18 -11.19 -1.69
C ILE A 103 -10.29 -11.07 -0.44
N TYR A 104 -9.08 -11.58 -0.53
CA TYR A 104 -8.07 -11.46 0.52
C TYR A 104 -6.88 -10.69 -0.01
N TYR A 105 -6.34 -9.82 0.83
CA TYR A 105 -5.09 -9.13 0.54
C TYR A 105 -3.96 -9.83 1.29
N VAL A 106 -2.95 -10.29 0.55
CA VAL A 106 -1.70 -10.75 1.14
C VAL A 106 -0.81 -9.52 1.28
N VAL A 107 -0.55 -9.11 2.52
CA VAL A 107 0.15 -7.86 2.79
C VAL A 107 1.60 -8.16 3.12
N HIS A 108 2.50 -7.70 2.25
CA HIS A 108 3.94 -7.88 2.41
C HIS A 108 4.56 -6.68 3.11
N GLU A 109 5.63 -6.93 3.83
CA GLU A 109 6.49 -5.85 4.31
C GLU A 109 7.31 -5.29 3.16
N PRO A 110 7.74 -4.01 3.24
CA PRO A 110 8.53 -3.41 2.16
C PRO A 110 9.90 -4.08 2.05
N LEU A 111 10.47 -4.04 0.87
CA LEU A 111 11.85 -4.46 0.66
C LEU A 111 12.80 -3.51 1.38
N GLU A 112 13.94 -4.01 1.82
CA GLU A 112 15.03 -3.16 2.26
C GLU A 112 15.54 -2.32 1.09
N LYS A 113 16.14 -1.18 1.38
CA LYS A 113 16.60 -0.23 0.36
C LYS A 113 17.46 -0.88 -0.72
N ALA A 114 18.43 -1.72 -0.33
CA ALA A 114 19.31 -2.38 -1.28
C ALA A 114 18.55 -3.35 -2.19
N GLU A 115 17.60 -4.10 -1.64
CA GLU A 115 16.76 -5.01 -2.42
C GLU A 115 15.84 -4.24 -3.37
N PHE A 116 15.28 -3.14 -2.89
CA PHE A 116 14.45 -2.26 -3.70
C PHE A 116 15.26 -1.73 -4.89
N ASP A 117 16.45 -1.22 -4.65
CA ASP A 117 17.31 -0.68 -5.71
C ASP A 117 17.59 -1.71 -6.80
N ALA A 118 17.79 -2.97 -6.40
CA ALA A 118 18.01 -4.07 -7.34
C ALA A 118 16.77 -4.39 -8.19
N LYS A 119 15.58 -4.09 -7.69
CA LYS A 119 14.30 -4.38 -8.36
C LYS A 119 13.58 -3.13 -8.88
N GLU A 120 14.18 -1.97 -8.74
CA GLU A 120 13.53 -0.69 -9.08
C GLU A 120 13.02 -0.65 -10.52
N ALA A 121 13.82 -1.10 -11.47
CA ALA A 121 13.42 -1.12 -12.89
C ALA A 121 12.19 -2.01 -13.12
N GLU A 122 12.16 -3.17 -12.48
CA GLU A 122 11.05 -4.11 -12.57
C GLU A 122 9.77 -3.50 -11.96
N ILE A 123 9.89 -2.89 -10.79
CA ILE A 123 8.77 -2.24 -10.10
C ILE A 123 8.25 -1.09 -10.96
N THR A 124 9.13 -0.23 -11.45
CA THR A 124 8.75 0.87 -12.34
C THR A 124 8.02 0.38 -13.57
N GLY A 125 8.51 -0.69 -14.18
CA GLY A 125 7.86 -1.32 -15.35
C GLY A 125 6.43 -1.76 -15.04
N ARG A 126 6.22 -2.42 -13.90
CA ARG A 126 4.87 -2.84 -13.48
C ARG A 126 3.95 -1.65 -13.23
N ILE A 127 4.47 -0.58 -12.63
CA ILE A 127 3.67 0.64 -12.39
C ILE A 127 3.27 1.28 -13.71
N MET A 128 4.19 1.35 -14.67
CA MET A 128 3.89 1.90 -15.98
C MET A 128 2.86 1.04 -16.74
N GLU A 129 2.90 -0.28 -16.59
CA GLU A 129 1.87 -1.16 -17.13
C GLU A 129 0.50 -0.91 -16.48
N ALA A 130 0.48 -0.67 -15.16
CA ALA A 130 -0.76 -0.32 -14.45
C ALA A 130 -1.34 0.99 -14.95
N VAL A 131 -0.50 2.00 -15.20
CA VAL A 131 -0.91 3.29 -15.78
C VAL A 131 -1.52 3.07 -17.17
N ALA A 132 -0.89 2.25 -18.00
CA ALA A 132 -1.40 1.96 -19.35
C ALA A 132 -2.74 1.26 -19.32
N SER A 133 -2.98 0.39 -18.33
CA SER A 133 -4.22 -0.37 -18.20
C SER A 133 -5.35 0.43 -17.54
N ASN A 134 -5.02 1.41 -16.72
CA ASN A 134 -6.00 2.22 -15.97
C ASN A 134 -5.49 3.65 -15.80
N ARG A 135 -6.10 4.57 -16.52
CA ARG A 135 -5.72 6.00 -16.51
C ARG A 135 -5.72 6.62 -15.12
N GLU A 136 -6.61 6.17 -14.25
CA GLU A 136 -6.74 6.74 -12.91
C GLU A 136 -5.52 6.48 -12.03
N VAL A 137 -4.76 5.44 -12.33
CA VAL A 137 -3.54 5.11 -11.57
C VAL A 137 -2.58 6.30 -11.53
N ALA A 138 -2.37 6.97 -12.66
CA ALA A 138 -1.43 8.10 -12.72
C ALA A 138 -1.80 9.22 -11.75
N ALA A 139 -3.09 9.46 -11.54
CA ALA A 139 -3.56 10.54 -10.66
C ALA A 139 -3.11 10.35 -9.21
N TYR A 140 -2.93 9.11 -8.76
CA TYR A 140 -2.62 8.79 -7.37
C TYR A 140 -1.14 8.56 -7.08
N LEU A 141 -0.31 8.44 -8.11
CA LEU A 141 1.13 8.23 -7.95
C LEU A 141 1.80 9.45 -7.31
N GLY A 142 2.97 9.25 -6.71
CA GLY A 142 3.72 10.31 -6.07
C GLY A 142 4.16 11.40 -7.04
N LYS A 143 4.24 12.63 -6.56
CA LYS A 143 4.61 13.80 -7.36
C LYS A 143 5.95 13.64 -8.07
N GLU A 144 6.95 13.16 -7.35
CA GLU A 144 8.30 13.00 -7.87
C GLU A 144 8.36 11.96 -8.96
N PHE A 145 7.65 10.85 -8.75
CA PHE A 145 7.54 9.79 -9.75
C PHE A 145 6.86 10.30 -11.01
N LYS A 146 5.75 11.02 -10.87
CA LYS A 146 5.03 11.59 -12.02
C LYS A 146 5.91 12.55 -12.80
N ARG A 147 6.65 13.40 -12.11
CA ARG A 147 7.55 14.36 -12.74
C ARG A 147 8.65 13.64 -13.52
N LYS A 148 9.25 12.62 -12.92
CA LYS A 148 10.35 11.86 -13.51
C LYS A 148 9.93 11.12 -14.78
N TYR A 149 8.71 10.60 -14.84
CA TYR A 149 8.22 9.79 -15.95
C TYR A 149 7.20 10.50 -16.84
N GLY A 150 6.97 11.78 -16.65
CA GLY A 150 6.10 12.59 -17.51
C GLY A 150 4.62 12.22 -17.41
N LEU A 151 4.16 11.86 -16.23
CA LEU A 151 2.77 11.47 -15.99
C LEU A 151 1.89 12.62 -15.48
#